data_ba20c0b4f63aae990b28128451488775
#
_entry.id   ba20c0b4f63aae990b28128451488775
#
_cell.length_a   1.000
_cell.length_b   1.000
_cell.length_c   1.000
_cell.angle_alpha   90.00
_cell.angle_beta   90.00
_cell.angle_gamma   90.00
#
_symmetry.space_group_name_H-M   'P 1'
#
loop_
_entity.id
_entity.type
_entity.pdbx_description
1 polymer ?
#
loop_
_entity_poly.entity_id
_entity_poly.type
_entity_poly.pdbx_seq_one_letter_code
_entity_poly.pdbx_strand_id
1 'polypeptide(L)'
;MKLKRLGSIFLAAAMMTAALTGCGGGDSKSDGDSASSGGKSTVTLWATGSDNVRSIFEKLTEDFNTNSEYKDQYQVELQFMLSGTGAQGLADMVAAAGKAGQTNTDYDIVDWSGDDLAKIMSKIGEDSFVKLDKSKIPNAATVEAESTVAPEYAQPYRGTTVILAYDSEKVPNPPKTMDELVEWMKANPGRFAYNAPGTGGAGDSFARTSVYNFLPDEAITSGDEKWVGQWDEGFEFLKSIHPYMYKSGGSIVYPNKNQGTLDLLNQGEIDMCPNWADMVLSQRAQGAIKDTIKITQIDPSLSGSLQTLTIPTFGSNEEGAYAFMNYMLSEQAQQILVNDMAAIPLIDTSSMDMTGYEDLQGLDVSNFRILSIGDLGTQFNERWDNEIGSIG
;
A
#
# COMPACT_ATOMS: atom_id res chain seq x y z
N MET A 1 -50.21 4.27 -29.17
CA MET A 1 -50.62 5.70 -29.18
C MET A 1 -49.47 6.55 -28.71
N LYS A 2 -48.96 7.40 -29.63
CA LYS A 2 -48.11 8.60 -29.49
C LYS A 2 -46.74 8.53 -28.78
N LEU A 3 -45.70 8.51 -29.63
CA LEU A 3 -44.36 9.05 -29.41
C LEU A 3 -44.41 10.50 -28.87
N LYS A 4 -43.47 10.85 -27.99
CA LYS A 4 -42.87 12.19 -27.95
C LYS A 4 -41.35 12.10 -27.77
N ARG A 5 -40.66 12.56 -28.81
CA ARG A 5 -39.22 12.93 -28.82
C ARG A 5 -39.06 14.32 -28.19
N LEU A 6 -37.90 14.56 -27.61
CA LEU A 6 -37.20 15.86 -27.41
C LEU A 6 -35.99 15.55 -26.57
N GLY A 7 -34.76 15.98 -26.78
CA GLY A 7 -34.19 16.92 -27.70
C GLY A 7 -32.75 17.09 -27.22
N SER A 8 -31.79 16.87 -28.11
CA SER A 8 -30.35 17.03 -27.89
C SER A 8 -30.01 18.51 -27.70
N ILE A 9 -29.23 18.86 -26.69
CA ILE A 9 -28.58 20.17 -26.58
C ILE A 9 -27.08 19.94 -26.73
N PHE A 10 -26.55 20.36 -27.88
CA PHE A 10 -25.15 20.56 -28.14
C PHE A 10 -24.71 21.88 -27.47
N LEU A 11 -23.70 21.85 -26.63
CA LEU A 11 -23.00 23.05 -26.19
C LEU A 11 -21.65 23.13 -26.92
N ALA A 12 -21.56 24.09 -27.81
CA ALA A 12 -20.34 24.37 -28.55
C ALA A 12 -19.39 25.21 -27.71
N ALA A 13 -18.14 24.74 -27.55
CA ALA A 13 -17.07 25.50 -26.98
C ALA A 13 -16.47 26.45 -28.02
N ALA A 14 -16.48 27.74 -27.76
CA ALA A 14 -15.88 28.78 -28.58
C ALA A 14 -14.40 28.90 -28.27
N MET A 15 -13.55 28.62 -29.28
CA MET A 15 -12.12 29.00 -29.28
C MET A 15 -12.01 30.51 -29.57
N MET A 16 -11.37 31.25 -28.63
CA MET A 16 -10.89 32.60 -28.91
C MET A 16 -9.42 32.53 -29.29
N THR A 17 -9.12 32.74 -30.56
CA THR A 17 -7.79 33.07 -31.08
C THR A 17 -7.57 34.56 -30.95
N ALA A 18 -6.59 34.97 -30.16
CA ALA A 18 -6.08 36.34 -30.15
C ALA A 18 -4.85 36.43 -31.04
N ALA A 19 -4.97 37.17 -32.13
CA ALA A 19 -3.84 37.52 -32.99
C ALA A 19 -3.08 38.73 -32.41
N LEU A 20 -1.78 38.59 -32.24
CA LEU A 20 -0.86 39.71 -31.94
C LEU A 20 -0.15 40.15 -33.21
N THR A 21 -0.41 41.37 -33.61
CA THR A 21 0.45 42.12 -34.55
C THR A 21 1.00 43.36 -33.82
N GLY A 22 2.30 43.60 -33.94
CA GLY A 22 2.89 44.83 -33.50
C GLY A 22 4.43 44.82 -33.53
N CYS A 23 5.01 45.24 -34.66
CA CYS A 23 6.42 45.60 -34.81
C CYS A 23 6.76 46.92 -34.09
N GLY A 24 7.99 47.01 -33.55
CA GLY A 24 8.58 48.31 -33.22
C GLY A 24 9.88 48.13 -32.42
N GLY A 25 11.02 48.37 -33.06
CA GLY A 25 12.36 48.27 -32.48
C GLY A 25 12.71 49.40 -31.49
N GLY A 26 13.74 49.16 -30.69
CA GLY A 26 14.38 50.17 -29.84
C GLY A 26 15.32 49.52 -28.84
N ASP A 27 16.63 49.61 -29.10
CA ASP A 27 17.69 49.27 -28.16
C ASP A 27 17.56 50.05 -26.85
N SER A 28 17.59 49.38 -25.72
CA SER A 28 18.02 49.92 -24.45
C SER A 28 18.44 48.81 -23.52
N LYS A 29 19.71 48.73 -23.21
CA LYS A 29 20.25 48.00 -22.08
C LYS A 29 19.64 48.53 -20.79
N SER A 30 19.03 47.70 -20.03
CA SER A 30 18.85 47.90 -18.60
C SER A 30 19.07 46.58 -17.90
N ASP A 31 20.12 46.53 -17.10
CA ASP A 31 20.26 45.56 -16.02
C ASP A 31 19.03 45.71 -15.14
N GLY A 32 18.20 44.69 -15.15
CA GLY A 32 17.01 44.60 -14.32
C GLY A 32 17.03 43.29 -13.58
N ASP A 33 17.44 43.37 -12.33
CA ASP A 33 17.11 42.38 -11.31
C ASP A 33 15.67 41.89 -11.54
N SER A 34 15.50 40.67 -12.04
CA SER A 34 14.23 39.97 -11.99
C SER A 34 14.02 39.51 -10.56
N ALA A 35 13.48 40.38 -9.72
CA ALA A 35 12.86 39.99 -8.50
C ALA A 35 11.76 38.94 -8.85
N SER A 36 12.07 37.69 -8.63
CA SER A 36 11.11 36.58 -8.58
C SER A 36 9.96 37.00 -7.68
N SER A 37 8.80 37.27 -8.27
CA SER A 37 7.55 37.40 -7.52
C SER A 37 7.34 36.07 -6.78
N GLY A 38 7.44 36.06 -5.44
CA GLY A 38 7.49 34.92 -4.60
C GLY A 38 6.19 34.11 -4.60
N GLY A 39 5.96 33.30 -5.65
CA GLY A 39 5.01 32.21 -5.68
C GLY A 39 5.73 30.93 -5.24
N LYS A 40 5.04 30.09 -4.47
CA LYS A 40 5.52 28.76 -4.11
C LYS A 40 5.73 27.92 -5.37
N SER A 41 6.74 27.06 -5.37
CA SER A 41 6.95 26.09 -6.44
C SER A 41 6.03 24.88 -6.25
N THR A 42 5.29 24.50 -7.29
CA THR A 42 4.35 23.36 -7.22
C THR A 42 5.09 22.04 -7.37
N VAL A 43 4.69 21.06 -6.56
CA VAL A 43 5.13 19.66 -6.58
C VAL A 43 3.89 18.81 -6.78
N THR A 44 3.85 17.99 -7.81
CA THR A 44 2.72 17.08 -8.02
C THR A 44 3.03 15.70 -7.47
N LEU A 45 2.22 15.28 -6.49
CA LEU A 45 2.22 13.93 -5.94
C LEU A 45 1.22 13.05 -6.68
N TRP A 46 1.70 11.98 -7.28
CA TRP A 46 0.84 10.94 -7.86
C TRP A 46 0.73 9.74 -6.92
N ALA A 47 -0.49 9.34 -6.61
CA ALA A 47 -0.78 8.19 -5.75
C ALA A 47 -2.00 7.40 -6.22
N THR A 48 -2.11 6.16 -5.78
CA THR A 48 -3.25 5.29 -6.08
C THR A 48 -3.69 4.53 -4.84
N GLY A 49 -4.95 4.13 -4.79
CA GLY A 49 -5.49 3.36 -3.67
C GLY A 49 -7.00 3.43 -3.55
N SER A 50 -7.50 3.08 -2.36
CA SER A 50 -8.90 3.20 -1.97
C SER A 50 -9.23 4.61 -1.47
N ASP A 51 -10.51 4.90 -1.22
CA ASP A 51 -10.95 6.21 -0.75
C ASP A 51 -10.33 6.64 0.58
N ASN A 52 -10.08 5.71 1.51
CA ASN A 52 -9.38 6.02 2.75
C ASN A 52 -7.92 6.43 2.52
N VAL A 53 -7.22 5.79 1.58
CA VAL A 53 -5.84 6.19 1.19
C VAL A 53 -5.85 7.58 0.59
N ARG A 54 -6.84 7.90 -0.26
CA ARG A 54 -7.01 9.26 -0.80
C ARG A 54 -7.16 10.30 0.31
N SER A 55 -8.07 10.05 1.26
CA SER A 55 -8.30 10.98 2.37
C SER A 55 -7.06 11.24 3.22
N ILE A 56 -6.20 10.23 3.39
CA ILE A 56 -4.92 10.38 4.09
C ILE A 56 -3.95 11.27 3.29
N PHE A 57 -3.81 11.02 1.98
CA PHE A 57 -2.94 11.88 1.16
C PHE A 57 -3.46 13.32 1.06
N GLU A 58 -4.78 13.53 0.98
CA GLU A 58 -5.38 14.88 1.05
C GLU A 58 -4.97 15.58 2.35
N LYS A 59 -5.04 14.88 3.49
CA LYS A 59 -4.66 15.43 4.80
C LYS A 59 -3.15 15.69 4.89
N LEU A 60 -2.30 14.77 4.41
CA LEU A 60 -0.85 14.94 4.42
C LEU A 60 -0.41 16.10 3.52
N THR A 61 -1.02 16.25 2.34
CA THR A 61 -0.71 17.37 1.43
C THR A 61 -1.20 18.71 2.00
N GLU A 62 -2.37 18.75 2.62
CA GLU A 62 -2.87 19.94 3.32
C GLU A 62 -1.93 20.33 4.47
N ASP A 63 -1.50 19.36 5.28
CA ASP A 63 -0.61 19.58 6.40
C ASP A 63 0.78 20.04 5.94
N PHE A 64 1.35 19.42 4.89
CA PHE A 64 2.58 19.90 4.27
C PHE A 64 2.46 21.38 3.83
N ASN A 65 1.37 21.71 3.14
CA ASN A 65 1.14 23.03 2.57
C ASN A 65 0.92 24.14 3.61
N THR A 66 0.52 23.77 4.83
CA THR A 66 0.12 24.72 5.89
C THR A 66 1.04 24.73 7.09
N ASN A 67 1.62 23.60 7.44
CA ASN A 67 2.31 23.40 8.73
C ASN A 67 3.78 22.99 8.58
N SER A 68 4.23 22.44 7.42
CA SER A 68 5.60 22.00 7.26
C SER A 68 6.60 23.17 7.25
N GLU A 69 7.87 22.86 7.50
CA GLU A 69 8.97 23.82 7.34
C GLU A 69 9.16 24.29 5.89
N TYR A 70 8.62 23.54 4.93
CA TYR A 70 8.71 23.81 3.48
C TYR A 70 7.55 24.64 2.93
N LYS A 71 6.53 24.92 3.74
CA LYS A 71 5.26 25.53 3.32
C LYS A 71 5.38 26.86 2.57
N ASP A 72 6.44 27.63 2.82
CA ASP A 72 6.64 28.92 2.18
C ASP A 72 7.41 28.83 0.84
N GLN A 73 8.00 27.65 0.56
CA GLN A 73 8.81 27.39 -0.63
C GLN A 73 8.05 26.54 -1.65
N TYR A 74 7.32 25.53 -1.17
CA TYR A 74 6.64 24.55 -2.01
C TYR A 74 5.15 24.45 -1.68
N GLN A 75 4.39 23.97 -2.67
CA GLN A 75 3.00 23.59 -2.53
C GLN A 75 2.80 22.24 -3.22
N VAL A 76 2.36 21.23 -2.49
CA VAL A 76 2.06 19.90 -3.04
C VAL A 76 0.62 19.86 -3.55
N GLU A 77 0.43 19.36 -4.76
CA GLU A 77 -0.85 19.06 -5.38
C GLU A 77 -0.98 17.55 -5.57
N LEU A 78 -2.09 16.97 -5.08
CA LEU A 78 -2.36 15.54 -5.17
C LEU A 78 -3.09 15.20 -6.46
N GLN A 79 -2.53 14.27 -7.22
CA GLN A 79 -3.20 13.54 -8.30
C GLN A 79 -3.47 12.12 -7.82
N PHE A 80 -4.74 11.76 -7.63
CA PHE A 80 -5.10 10.48 -7.04
C PHE A 80 -5.95 9.61 -7.97
N MET A 81 -5.54 8.36 -8.14
CA MET A 81 -6.26 7.36 -8.93
C MET A 81 -6.90 6.33 -8.02
N LEU A 82 -8.23 6.22 -8.08
CA LEU A 82 -8.95 5.17 -7.34
C LEU A 82 -8.64 3.79 -7.93
N SER A 83 -8.23 2.85 -7.09
CA SER A 83 -8.01 1.45 -7.48
C SER A 83 -9.32 0.79 -7.91
N GLY A 84 -9.22 -0.15 -8.86
CA GLY A 84 -10.37 -0.97 -9.29
C GLY A 84 -11.37 -0.27 -10.22
N THR A 85 -11.07 0.92 -10.74
CA THR A 85 -11.96 1.65 -11.65
C THR A 85 -11.90 1.18 -13.10
N GLY A 86 -11.03 0.21 -13.42
CA GLY A 86 -10.81 -0.27 -14.79
C GLY A 86 -10.07 0.71 -15.71
N ALA A 87 -9.59 1.82 -15.16
CA ALA A 87 -8.73 2.76 -15.88
C ALA A 87 -7.30 2.18 -16.01
N GLN A 88 -6.51 2.77 -16.92
CA GLN A 88 -5.09 2.46 -17.03
C GLN A 88 -4.40 2.72 -15.68
N GLY A 89 -3.60 1.76 -15.18
CA GLY A 89 -2.93 1.89 -13.89
C GLY A 89 -1.85 2.97 -13.89
N LEU A 90 -1.57 3.55 -12.72
CA LEU A 90 -0.56 4.59 -12.56
C LEU A 90 0.81 4.14 -13.11
N ALA A 91 1.23 2.90 -12.83
CA ALA A 91 2.49 2.36 -13.36
C ALA A 91 2.54 2.33 -14.89
N ASP A 92 1.40 2.12 -15.57
CA ASP A 92 1.34 2.16 -17.03
C ASP A 92 1.43 3.58 -17.57
N MET A 93 0.83 4.55 -16.90
CA MET A 93 0.88 5.96 -17.29
C MET A 93 2.30 6.54 -17.13
N VAL A 94 2.93 6.30 -15.99
CA VAL A 94 4.31 6.74 -15.73
C VAL A 94 5.28 6.05 -16.69
N ALA A 95 5.09 4.75 -16.96
CA ALA A 95 5.90 4.02 -17.94
C ALA A 95 5.74 4.58 -19.35
N ALA A 96 4.53 4.97 -19.75
CA ALA A 96 4.29 5.58 -21.06
C ALA A 96 5.00 6.92 -21.21
N ALA A 97 4.98 7.77 -20.19
CA ALA A 97 5.69 9.04 -20.15
C ALA A 97 7.21 8.84 -20.27
N GLY A 98 7.79 7.95 -19.46
CA GLY A 98 9.22 7.63 -19.50
C GLY A 98 9.67 7.08 -20.85
N LYS A 99 8.94 6.08 -21.41
CA LYS A 99 9.22 5.51 -22.74
C LYS A 99 9.09 6.52 -23.88
N ALA A 100 8.19 7.48 -23.76
CA ALA A 100 8.02 8.55 -24.74
C ALA A 100 9.13 9.62 -24.66
N GLY A 101 10.04 9.51 -23.69
CA GLY A 101 11.11 10.51 -23.47
C GLY A 101 10.56 11.88 -23.08
N GLN A 102 9.41 11.91 -22.40
CA GLN A 102 8.85 13.17 -21.91
C GLN A 102 9.80 13.80 -20.89
N THR A 103 9.78 15.11 -20.80
CA THR A 103 10.56 15.90 -19.83
C THR A 103 9.68 16.97 -19.24
N ASN A 104 9.99 17.41 -18.03
CA ASN A 104 9.25 18.47 -17.35
C ASN A 104 7.74 18.15 -17.23
N THR A 105 7.46 16.91 -16.84
CA THR A 105 6.10 16.42 -16.59
C THR A 105 5.65 16.77 -15.18
N ASP A 106 4.38 16.47 -14.88
CA ASP A 106 3.80 16.56 -13.53
C ASP A 106 4.00 15.30 -12.67
N TYR A 107 4.87 14.37 -13.10
CA TYR A 107 5.29 13.23 -12.27
C TYR A 107 6.49 13.63 -11.39
N ASP A 108 6.28 14.52 -10.42
CA ASP A 108 7.38 15.00 -9.58
C ASP A 108 7.74 13.98 -8.49
N ILE A 109 6.74 13.40 -7.86
CA ILE A 109 6.88 12.32 -6.87
C ILE A 109 5.74 11.33 -7.00
N VAL A 110 6.05 10.04 -6.89
CA VAL A 110 5.05 8.97 -7.08
C VAL A 110 5.09 7.98 -5.93
N ASP A 111 3.90 7.67 -5.40
CA ASP A 111 3.67 6.63 -4.38
C ASP A 111 3.46 5.26 -5.02
N TRP A 112 4.13 4.25 -4.48
CA TRP A 112 4.08 2.87 -4.96
C TRP A 112 3.85 1.88 -3.83
N SER A 113 2.99 0.89 -4.10
CA SER A 113 3.04 -0.40 -3.40
C SER A 113 4.26 -1.20 -3.85
N GLY A 114 4.70 -2.19 -3.09
CA GLY A 114 5.84 -3.03 -3.48
C GLY A 114 5.65 -3.70 -4.85
N ASP A 115 4.45 -4.19 -5.15
CA ASP A 115 4.12 -4.82 -6.44
C ASP A 115 4.14 -3.82 -7.59
N ASP A 116 3.61 -2.62 -7.40
CA ASP A 116 3.60 -1.58 -8.44
C ASP A 116 5.00 -1.03 -8.68
N LEU A 117 5.81 -0.89 -7.62
CA LEU A 117 7.21 -0.51 -7.75
C LEU A 117 8.00 -1.54 -8.58
N ALA A 118 7.86 -2.83 -8.28
CA ALA A 118 8.50 -3.89 -9.07
C ALA A 118 8.06 -3.85 -10.53
N LYS A 119 6.78 -3.62 -10.76
CA LYS A 119 6.21 -3.52 -12.12
C LYS A 119 6.75 -2.32 -12.90
N ILE A 120 6.80 -1.13 -12.29
CA ILE A 120 7.32 0.06 -12.97
C ILE A 120 8.81 -0.06 -13.23
N MET A 121 9.60 -0.58 -12.29
CA MET A 121 11.03 -0.82 -12.47
C MET A 121 11.31 -1.79 -13.61
N SER A 122 10.49 -2.84 -13.76
CA SER A 122 10.62 -3.77 -14.89
C SER A 122 10.27 -3.15 -16.25
N LYS A 123 9.42 -2.12 -16.27
CA LYS A 123 8.94 -1.49 -17.52
C LYS A 123 9.89 -0.43 -18.08
N ILE A 124 10.52 0.38 -17.23
CA ILE A 124 11.32 1.53 -17.66
C ILE A 124 12.73 1.58 -17.05
N GLY A 125 13.05 0.67 -16.13
CA GLY A 125 14.36 0.60 -15.48
C GLY A 125 14.58 1.64 -14.40
N GLU A 126 15.57 1.41 -13.55
CA GLU A 126 15.95 2.28 -12.44
C GLU A 126 16.48 3.65 -12.93
N ASP A 127 17.16 3.69 -14.07
CA ASP A 127 17.69 4.94 -14.67
C ASP A 127 16.61 5.98 -14.99
N SER A 128 15.33 5.58 -14.99
CA SER A 128 14.20 6.49 -15.16
C SER A 128 13.81 7.24 -13.88
N PHE A 129 14.47 6.93 -12.77
CA PHE A 129 14.24 7.53 -11.46
C PHE A 129 15.52 8.17 -10.93
N VAL A 130 15.36 9.18 -10.10
CA VAL A 130 16.47 9.85 -9.43
C VAL A 130 17.06 8.91 -8.39
N LYS A 131 18.37 8.66 -8.46
CA LYS A 131 19.09 8.00 -7.39
C LYS A 131 19.09 8.91 -6.17
N LEU A 132 18.49 8.45 -5.06
CA LEU A 132 18.19 9.28 -3.91
C LEU A 132 19.46 9.77 -3.20
N ASP A 133 19.59 11.09 -3.08
CA ASP A 133 20.57 11.73 -2.21
C ASP A 133 19.99 11.79 -0.78
N LYS A 134 20.44 10.86 0.07
CA LYS A 134 19.98 10.76 1.47
C LYS A 134 20.28 12.03 2.29
N SER A 135 21.24 12.87 1.87
CA SER A 135 21.49 14.14 2.54
C SER A 135 20.35 15.16 2.39
N LYS A 136 19.52 15.00 1.36
CA LYS A 136 18.29 15.78 1.13
C LYS A 136 17.07 15.22 1.88
N ILE A 137 17.22 14.06 2.52
CA ILE A 137 16.16 13.39 3.29
C ILE A 137 16.67 13.10 4.71
N PRO A 138 16.99 14.12 5.52
CA PRO A 138 17.58 13.90 6.85
C PRO A 138 16.71 13.01 7.77
N ASN A 139 15.39 13.07 7.66
CA ASN A 139 14.48 12.22 8.43
C ASN A 139 14.59 10.73 8.07
N ALA A 140 15.18 10.37 6.91
CA ALA A 140 15.43 8.98 6.55
C ALA A 140 16.52 8.31 7.41
N ALA A 141 17.30 9.07 8.19
CA ALA A 141 18.36 8.53 9.03
C ALA A 141 17.84 7.62 10.16
N THR A 142 16.57 7.74 10.53
CA THR A 142 15.91 6.92 11.57
C THR A 142 15.07 5.79 11.01
N VAL A 143 15.00 5.66 9.67
CA VAL A 143 14.21 4.61 9.01
C VAL A 143 15.04 3.32 8.97
N GLU A 144 14.56 2.28 9.64
CA GLU A 144 15.24 0.97 9.71
C GLU A 144 14.88 0.05 8.52
N ALA A 145 13.75 0.33 7.84
CA ALA A 145 13.27 -0.48 6.73
C ALA A 145 13.79 0.03 5.38
N GLU A 146 14.29 -0.90 4.56
CA GLU A 146 14.69 -0.61 3.18
C GLU A 146 13.72 -1.24 2.18
N SER A 147 13.54 -0.60 1.03
CA SER A 147 12.82 -1.20 -0.08
C SER A 147 13.61 -2.40 -0.63
N THR A 148 12.94 -3.53 -0.82
CA THR A 148 13.54 -4.71 -1.48
C THR A 148 13.64 -4.55 -2.99
N VAL A 149 12.95 -3.56 -3.55
CA VAL A 149 12.96 -3.21 -4.97
C VAL A 149 13.58 -1.83 -5.11
N ALA A 150 14.61 -1.69 -5.92
CA ALA A 150 15.29 -0.43 -6.23
C ALA A 150 15.64 0.41 -4.97
N PRO A 151 16.38 -0.11 -3.97
CA PRO A 151 16.59 0.55 -2.68
C PRO A 151 17.31 1.90 -2.77
N GLU A 152 18.08 2.11 -3.84
CA GLU A 152 18.76 3.39 -4.08
C GLU A 152 17.84 4.46 -4.69
N TYR A 153 16.65 4.10 -5.17
CA TYR A 153 15.71 4.97 -5.91
C TYR A 153 14.35 5.13 -5.22
N ALA A 154 14.07 4.30 -4.22
CA ALA A 154 12.79 4.26 -3.53
C ALA A 154 12.98 4.48 -2.02
N GLN A 155 12.22 5.42 -1.44
CA GLN A 155 12.20 5.71 -0.01
C GLN A 155 10.93 5.15 0.62
N PRO A 156 11.03 4.11 1.46
CA PRO A 156 9.90 3.67 2.27
C PRO A 156 9.48 4.75 3.27
N TYR A 157 8.17 4.92 3.47
CA TYR A 157 7.64 5.89 4.43
C TYR A 157 6.58 5.31 5.38
N ARG A 158 5.96 4.19 5.06
CA ARG A 158 5.06 3.45 5.96
C ARG A 158 5.04 1.97 5.62
N GLY A 159 4.74 1.18 6.63
CA GLY A 159 4.48 -0.24 6.49
C GLY A 159 3.00 -0.59 6.59
N THR A 160 2.64 -1.74 6.03
CA THR A 160 1.40 -2.46 6.31
C THR A 160 1.71 -3.96 6.31
N THR A 161 1.02 -4.74 7.12
CA THR A 161 1.25 -6.19 7.19
C THR A 161 -0.02 -6.94 7.53
N VAL A 162 -0.10 -8.18 7.06
CA VAL A 162 -1.07 -9.14 7.56
C VAL A 162 -0.52 -9.77 8.83
N ILE A 163 -1.36 -9.81 9.84
CA ILE A 163 -1.07 -10.35 11.17
C ILE A 163 -2.17 -11.36 11.56
N LEU A 164 -2.02 -12.01 12.69
CA LEU A 164 -3.13 -12.71 13.33
C LEU A 164 -3.89 -11.73 14.23
N ALA A 165 -5.15 -11.49 13.89
CA ALA A 165 -6.11 -10.83 14.78
C ALA A 165 -6.77 -11.90 15.67
N TYR A 166 -6.91 -11.63 16.97
CA TYR A 166 -7.44 -12.59 17.93
C TYR A 166 -8.23 -11.92 19.05
N ASP A 167 -9.21 -12.62 19.62
CA ASP A 167 -9.90 -12.20 20.84
C ASP A 167 -9.05 -12.57 22.07
N SER A 168 -8.48 -11.58 22.73
CA SER A 168 -7.56 -11.76 23.87
C SER A 168 -8.20 -12.41 25.09
N GLU A 169 -9.53 -12.36 25.24
CA GLU A 169 -10.26 -13.08 26.29
C GLU A 169 -10.35 -14.59 26.00
N LYS A 170 -10.29 -14.99 24.73
CA LYS A 170 -10.35 -16.38 24.29
C LYS A 170 -8.97 -16.99 24.06
N VAL A 171 -8.03 -16.16 23.60
CA VAL A 171 -6.66 -16.57 23.27
C VAL A 171 -5.68 -15.71 24.08
N PRO A 172 -5.53 -15.94 25.39
CA PRO A 172 -4.65 -15.12 26.24
C PRO A 172 -3.17 -15.25 25.89
N ASN A 173 -2.77 -16.33 25.22
CA ASN A 173 -1.42 -16.58 24.73
C ASN A 173 -1.50 -16.90 23.24
N PRO A 174 -1.49 -15.89 22.36
CA PRO A 174 -1.59 -16.11 20.92
C PRO A 174 -0.32 -16.79 20.38
N PRO A 175 -0.44 -17.66 19.36
CA PRO A 175 0.69 -18.31 18.72
C PRO A 175 1.67 -17.31 18.15
N LYS A 176 2.96 -17.64 18.22
CA LYS A 176 4.08 -16.84 17.71
C LYS A 176 4.77 -17.46 16.49
N THR A 177 4.44 -18.74 16.20
CA THR A 177 4.95 -19.44 15.02
C THR A 177 3.81 -20.13 14.27
N MET A 178 4.07 -20.53 13.02
CA MET A 178 3.11 -21.29 12.23
C MET A 178 2.80 -22.66 12.90
N ASP A 179 3.80 -23.31 13.48
CA ASP A 179 3.62 -24.59 14.18
C ASP A 179 2.71 -24.43 15.42
N GLU A 180 2.94 -23.39 16.21
CA GLU A 180 2.07 -23.09 17.36
C GLU A 180 0.64 -22.76 16.92
N LEU A 181 0.47 -22.07 15.79
CA LEU A 181 -0.85 -21.80 15.21
C LEU A 181 -1.57 -23.09 14.81
N VAL A 182 -0.86 -24.02 14.16
CA VAL A 182 -1.42 -25.32 13.78
C VAL A 182 -1.83 -26.14 15.01
N GLU A 183 -1.00 -26.18 16.05
CA GLU A 183 -1.35 -26.88 17.30
C GLU A 183 -2.56 -26.21 17.99
N TRP A 184 -2.62 -24.87 17.97
CA TRP A 184 -3.78 -24.16 18.49
C TRP A 184 -5.06 -24.49 17.68
N MET A 185 -5.02 -24.53 16.35
CA MET A 185 -6.15 -24.90 15.50
C MET A 185 -6.64 -26.33 15.79
N LYS A 186 -5.72 -27.28 15.96
CA LYS A 186 -6.05 -28.66 16.33
C LYS A 186 -6.76 -28.76 17.70
N ALA A 187 -6.30 -27.95 18.66
CA ALA A 187 -6.91 -27.89 19.99
C ALA A 187 -8.25 -27.14 20.00
N ASN A 188 -8.48 -26.25 19.05
CA ASN A 188 -9.67 -25.39 18.95
C ASN A 188 -10.33 -25.49 17.57
N PRO A 189 -10.80 -26.68 17.14
CA PRO A 189 -11.33 -26.87 15.78
C PRO A 189 -12.57 -26.00 15.55
N GLY A 190 -12.60 -25.36 14.38
CA GLY A 190 -13.66 -24.44 13.99
C GLY A 190 -13.51 -23.00 14.53
N ARG A 191 -12.44 -22.70 15.28
CA ARG A 191 -12.24 -21.37 15.87
C ARG A 191 -11.27 -20.49 15.08
N PHE A 192 -10.84 -20.93 13.90
CA PHE A 192 -9.99 -20.21 12.97
C PHE A 192 -10.61 -20.15 11.59
N ALA A 193 -10.48 -19.01 10.90
CA ALA A 193 -10.81 -18.84 9.49
C ALA A 193 -9.84 -17.89 8.83
N TYR A 194 -9.63 -18.07 7.51
CA TYR A 194 -9.07 -17.05 6.63
C TYR A 194 -10.00 -16.85 5.44
N ASN A 195 -10.01 -15.67 4.84
CA ASN A 195 -10.86 -15.44 3.68
C ASN A 195 -10.29 -16.14 2.44
N ALA A 196 -11.18 -16.56 1.54
CA ALA A 196 -10.79 -17.21 0.29
C ALA A 196 -9.76 -16.34 -0.46
N PRO A 197 -8.61 -16.89 -0.89
CA PRO A 197 -7.64 -16.21 -1.73
C PRO A 197 -8.29 -15.60 -2.99
N GLY A 198 -7.79 -14.45 -3.44
CA GLY A 198 -8.41 -13.70 -4.54
C GLY A 198 -9.59 -12.82 -4.13
N THR A 199 -10.12 -12.96 -2.90
CA THR A 199 -11.21 -12.11 -2.39
C THR A 199 -10.73 -10.99 -1.47
N GLY A 200 -9.48 -11.04 -1.02
CA GLY A 200 -8.85 -10.03 -0.18
C GLY A 200 -7.47 -10.46 0.30
N GLY A 201 -6.56 -9.51 0.39
CA GLY A 201 -5.13 -9.76 0.59
C GLY A 201 -4.75 -10.51 1.86
N ALA A 202 -5.57 -10.53 2.92
CA ALA A 202 -5.25 -11.28 4.13
C ALA A 202 -5.32 -12.79 3.92
N GLY A 203 -6.31 -13.28 3.16
CA GLY A 203 -6.41 -14.69 2.80
C GLY A 203 -5.33 -15.09 1.80
N ASP A 204 -5.05 -14.24 0.81
CA ASP A 204 -3.92 -14.41 -0.11
C ASP A 204 -2.60 -14.54 0.67
N SER A 205 -2.38 -13.61 1.60
CA SER A 205 -1.18 -13.61 2.44
C SER A 205 -1.05 -14.90 3.24
N PHE A 206 -2.10 -15.31 3.95
CA PHE A 206 -2.05 -16.52 4.76
C PHE A 206 -1.78 -17.76 3.92
N ALA A 207 -2.55 -17.98 2.85
CA ALA A 207 -2.41 -19.17 2.01
C ALA A 207 -1.05 -19.22 1.30
N ARG A 208 -0.63 -18.10 0.69
CA ARG A 208 0.63 -18.03 -0.05
C ARG A 208 1.83 -18.16 0.88
N THR A 209 1.90 -17.40 1.98
CA THR A 209 3.03 -17.51 2.91
C THR A 209 3.12 -18.89 3.53
N SER A 210 1.98 -19.53 3.83
CA SER A 210 1.95 -20.92 4.30
C SER A 210 2.61 -21.89 3.32
N VAL A 211 2.31 -21.76 2.02
CA VAL A 211 2.93 -22.60 0.98
C VAL A 211 4.40 -22.23 0.77
N TYR A 212 4.72 -20.96 0.73
CA TYR A 212 6.09 -20.48 0.50
C TYR A 212 7.03 -20.72 1.69
N ASN A 213 6.52 -21.12 2.87
CA ASN A 213 7.35 -21.62 3.97
C ASN A 213 8.11 -22.92 3.62
N PHE A 214 7.69 -23.64 2.57
CA PHE A 214 8.32 -24.87 2.07
C PHE A 214 9.26 -24.61 0.88
N LEU A 215 9.41 -23.35 0.45
CA LEU A 215 10.26 -22.97 -0.66
C LEU A 215 11.49 -22.18 -0.16
N PRO A 216 12.59 -22.12 -0.96
CA PRO A 216 13.71 -21.25 -0.66
C PRO A 216 13.29 -19.77 -0.67
N ASP A 217 13.99 -18.93 0.11
CA ASP A 217 13.71 -17.50 0.24
C ASP A 217 13.65 -16.74 -1.09
N GLU A 218 14.47 -17.15 -2.06
CA GLU A 218 14.49 -16.57 -3.41
C GLU A 218 13.16 -16.72 -4.17
N ALA A 219 12.32 -17.67 -3.79
CA ALA A 219 11.01 -17.87 -4.40
C ALA A 219 10.03 -16.73 -4.03
N ILE A 220 10.22 -16.09 -2.88
CA ILE A 220 9.31 -15.07 -2.33
C ILE A 220 9.22 -13.84 -3.26
N THR A 221 10.31 -13.52 -3.96
CA THR A 221 10.40 -12.36 -4.85
C THR A 221 10.58 -12.74 -6.32
N SER A 222 10.14 -13.95 -6.70
CA SER A 222 10.35 -14.49 -8.05
C SER A 222 9.04 -14.90 -8.71
N GLY A 223 8.77 -14.34 -9.91
CA GLY A 223 7.69 -14.77 -10.80
C GLY A 223 8.07 -15.94 -11.74
N ASP A 224 9.15 -16.66 -11.46
CA ASP A 224 9.60 -17.79 -12.30
C ASP A 224 8.66 -19.00 -12.13
N GLU A 225 8.11 -19.49 -13.24
CA GLU A 225 7.19 -20.65 -13.27
C GLU A 225 7.79 -21.95 -12.70
N LYS A 226 9.11 -22.04 -12.57
CA LYS A 226 9.76 -23.19 -11.92
C LYS A 226 9.26 -23.45 -10.50
N TRP A 227 8.76 -22.42 -9.82
CA TRP A 227 8.26 -22.50 -8.45
C TRP A 227 6.90 -23.20 -8.35
N VAL A 228 6.06 -23.15 -9.40
CA VAL A 228 4.74 -23.79 -9.42
C VAL A 228 4.84 -25.29 -9.14
N GLY A 229 5.86 -25.95 -9.70
CA GLY A 229 6.11 -27.38 -9.48
C GLY A 229 6.60 -27.74 -8.08
N GLN A 230 6.88 -26.75 -7.23
CA GLN A 230 7.37 -26.96 -5.86
C GLN A 230 6.32 -26.63 -4.78
N TRP A 231 5.10 -26.27 -5.17
CA TRP A 231 4.04 -25.93 -4.22
C TRP A 231 3.38 -27.16 -3.53
N ASP A 232 3.64 -28.38 -3.97
CA ASP A 232 2.90 -29.56 -3.54
C ASP A 232 2.94 -29.76 -2.03
N GLU A 233 4.10 -29.63 -1.39
CA GLU A 233 4.25 -29.76 0.06
C GLU A 233 3.43 -28.71 0.82
N GLY A 234 3.45 -27.48 0.35
CA GLY A 234 2.66 -26.40 0.93
C GLY A 234 1.15 -26.59 0.75
N PHE A 235 0.70 -27.12 -0.39
CA PHE A 235 -0.71 -27.46 -0.58
C PHE A 235 -1.15 -28.64 0.28
N GLU A 236 -0.30 -29.66 0.49
CA GLU A 236 -0.57 -30.72 1.48
C GLU A 236 -0.66 -30.15 2.91
N PHE A 237 0.17 -29.16 3.25
CA PHE A 237 0.02 -28.44 4.52
C PHE A 237 -1.37 -27.77 4.62
N LEU A 238 -1.81 -27.00 3.59
CA LEU A 238 -3.15 -26.38 3.61
C LEU A 238 -4.28 -27.42 3.73
N LYS A 239 -4.17 -28.57 3.05
CA LYS A 239 -5.11 -29.68 3.21
C LYS A 239 -5.12 -30.24 4.63
N SER A 240 -3.97 -30.31 5.28
CA SER A 240 -3.83 -30.83 6.63
C SER A 240 -4.52 -29.99 7.69
N ILE A 241 -4.58 -28.67 7.51
CA ILE A 241 -5.25 -27.73 8.43
C ILE A 241 -6.73 -27.54 8.10
N HIS A 242 -7.16 -27.86 6.86
CA HIS A 242 -8.54 -27.67 6.39
C HIS A 242 -9.61 -28.23 7.36
N PRO A 243 -9.48 -29.46 7.95
CA PRO A 243 -10.50 -30.00 8.85
C PRO A 243 -10.77 -29.17 10.10
N TYR A 244 -9.84 -28.29 10.48
CA TYR A 244 -9.90 -27.47 11.70
C TYR A 244 -10.44 -26.06 11.43
N MET A 245 -10.70 -25.70 10.16
CA MET A 245 -11.26 -24.40 9.78
C MET A 245 -12.70 -24.22 10.28
N TYR A 246 -13.14 -22.97 10.33
CA TYR A 246 -14.51 -22.58 10.68
C TYR A 246 -15.54 -23.32 9.84
N LYS A 247 -16.65 -23.70 10.50
CA LYS A 247 -17.77 -24.39 9.86
C LYS A 247 -19.07 -23.63 10.05
N SER A 248 -19.81 -23.49 8.96
CA SER A 248 -21.18 -23.01 8.95
C SER A 248 -22.08 -24.05 8.32
N GLY A 249 -23.17 -24.38 9.01
CA GLY A 249 -24.10 -25.44 8.53
C GLY A 249 -23.48 -26.85 8.41
N GLY A 250 -22.33 -27.07 9.06
CA GLY A 250 -21.63 -28.37 9.04
C GLY A 250 -20.53 -28.47 7.97
N SER A 251 -20.44 -27.52 7.04
CA SER A 251 -19.41 -27.45 6.00
C SER A 251 -18.37 -26.39 6.34
N ILE A 252 -17.12 -26.60 5.93
CA ILE A 252 -16.06 -25.61 6.06
C ILE A 252 -16.37 -24.43 5.15
N VAL A 253 -16.19 -23.22 5.67
CA VAL A 253 -16.47 -21.98 4.96
C VAL A 253 -15.24 -21.06 5.01
N TYR A 254 -14.83 -20.62 3.84
CA TYR A 254 -13.85 -19.56 3.68
C TYR A 254 -14.60 -18.25 3.43
N PRO A 255 -14.58 -17.28 4.37
CA PRO A 255 -15.29 -16.01 4.20
C PRO A 255 -14.86 -15.26 2.95
N ASN A 256 -15.75 -14.42 2.44
CA ASN A 256 -15.42 -13.51 1.35
C ASN A 256 -14.88 -12.20 1.93
N LYS A 257 -13.74 -11.72 1.41
CA LYS A 257 -13.04 -10.50 1.81
C LYS A 257 -12.50 -10.54 3.25
N ASN A 258 -11.54 -9.67 3.50
CA ASN A 258 -10.94 -9.48 4.83
C ASN A 258 -12.00 -9.11 5.88
N GLN A 259 -13.00 -8.30 5.50
CA GLN A 259 -14.08 -7.93 6.41
C GLN A 259 -14.89 -9.14 6.87
N GLY A 260 -15.14 -10.11 6.01
CA GLY A 260 -15.91 -11.30 6.38
C GLY A 260 -15.25 -12.10 7.51
N THR A 261 -13.92 -12.23 7.53
CA THR A 261 -13.20 -12.88 8.64
C THR A 261 -13.22 -12.03 9.91
N LEU A 262 -13.05 -10.72 9.77
CA LEU A 262 -13.07 -9.81 10.91
C LEU A 262 -14.46 -9.74 11.57
N ASP A 263 -15.51 -9.81 10.77
CA ASP A 263 -16.90 -9.87 11.28
C ASP A 263 -17.14 -11.15 12.09
N LEU A 264 -16.68 -12.32 11.62
CA LEU A 264 -16.77 -13.57 12.37
C LEU A 264 -16.04 -13.50 13.71
N LEU A 265 -14.84 -12.92 13.71
CA LEU A 265 -14.06 -12.70 14.94
C LEU A 265 -14.81 -11.76 15.90
N ASN A 266 -15.31 -10.64 15.41
CA ASN A 266 -16.04 -9.66 16.21
C ASN A 266 -17.35 -10.24 16.79
N GLN A 267 -18.02 -11.14 16.04
CA GLN A 267 -19.23 -11.84 16.50
C GLN A 267 -18.92 -12.98 17.48
N GLY A 268 -17.65 -13.40 17.57
CA GLY A 268 -17.21 -14.53 18.42
C GLY A 268 -17.49 -15.90 17.81
N GLU A 269 -17.75 -15.97 16.51
CA GLU A 269 -17.88 -17.23 15.76
C GLU A 269 -16.53 -17.93 15.61
N ILE A 270 -15.45 -17.14 15.48
CA ILE A 270 -14.06 -17.58 15.53
C ILE A 270 -13.30 -16.82 16.62
N ASP A 271 -12.12 -17.28 16.99
CA ASP A 271 -11.27 -16.64 18.00
C ASP A 271 -10.00 -16.03 17.41
N MET A 272 -9.66 -16.38 16.15
CA MET A 272 -8.49 -15.90 15.47
C MET A 272 -8.64 -15.95 13.95
N CYS A 273 -8.05 -14.97 13.25
CA CYS A 273 -7.96 -14.93 11.79
C CYS A 273 -6.78 -14.09 11.32
N PRO A 274 -6.22 -14.34 10.12
CA PRO A 274 -5.33 -13.37 9.49
C PRO A 274 -6.14 -12.15 9.03
N ASN A 275 -5.59 -10.96 9.24
CA ASN A 275 -6.16 -9.71 8.75
C ASN A 275 -5.09 -8.64 8.61
N TRP A 276 -5.38 -7.54 7.93
CA TRP A 276 -4.50 -6.39 7.87
C TRP A 276 -4.46 -5.66 9.22
N ALA A 277 -3.27 -5.35 9.70
CA ALA A 277 -3.08 -4.66 10.99
C ALA A 277 -3.81 -3.33 11.04
N ASP A 278 -3.66 -2.52 10.00
CA ASP A 278 -4.31 -1.21 9.86
C ASP A 278 -5.85 -1.33 9.88
N MET A 279 -6.40 -2.34 9.22
CA MET A 279 -7.84 -2.59 9.20
C MET A 279 -8.39 -2.94 10.59
N VAL A 280 -7.69 -3.82 11.32
CA VAL A 280 -8.10 -4.23 12.68
C VAL A 280 -8.02 -3.03 13.63
N LEU A 281 -6.89 -2.33 13.63
CA LEU A 281 -6.65 -1.24 14.57
C LEU A 281 -7.53 -0.03 14.31
N SER A 282 -7.74 0.35 13.03
CA SER A 282 -8.65 1.44 12.69
C SER A 282 -10.09 1.15 13.11
N GLN A 283 -10.60 -0.07 12.86
CA GLN A 283 -11.96 -0.44 13.27
C GLN A 283 -12.12 -0.54 14.79
N ARG A 284 -11.07 -0.98 15.51
CA ARG A 284 -11.06 -0.96 16.97
C ARG A 284 -11.07 0.47 17.51
N ALA A 285 -10.22 1.34 16.99
CA ALA A 285 -10.18 2.75 17.39
C ALA A 285 -11.51 3.48 17.15
N GLN A 286 -12.24 3.09 16.11
CA GLN A 286 -13.59 3.61 15.81
C GLN A 286 -14.71 2.97 16.64
N GLY A 287 -14.40 1.97 17.48
CA GLY A 287 -15.41 1.21 18.25
C GLY A 287 -16.29 0.31 17.35
N ALA A 288 -15.89 0.03 16.12
CA ALA A 288 -16.61 -0.85 15.21
C ALA A 288 -16.42 -2.33 15.53
N ILE A 289 -15.31 -2.67 16.17
CA ILE A 289 -15.02 -4.02 16.71
C ILE A 289 -14.67 -3.93 18.20
N LYS A 290 -14.70 -5.09 18.89
CA LYS A 290 -14.42 -5.17 20.33
C LYS A 290 -12.98 -4.74 20.67
N ASP A 291 -12.79 -4.10 21.81
CA ASP A 291 -11.48 -3.73 22.36
C ASP A 291 -10.63 -4.95 22.73
N THR A 292 -11.28 -6.11 22.94
CA THR A 292 -10.61 -7.40 23.21
C THR A 292 -9.90 -7.97 21.99
N ILE A 293 -10.23 -7.49 20.79
CA ILE A 293 -9.55 -7.91 19.56
C ILE A 293 -8.20 -7.22 19.49
N LYS A 294 -7.14 -8.05 19.55
CA LYS A 294 -5.74 -7.68 19.51
C LYS A 294 -5.06 -8.25 18.28
N ILE A 295 -3.83 -7.84 18.04
CA ILE A 295 -3.02 -8.33 16.93
C ILE A 295 -1.73 -8.99 17.43
N THR A 296 -1.21 -9.94 16.66
CA THR A 296 0.11 -10.55 16.89
C THR A 296 0.76 -10.94 15.58
N GLN A 297 2.07 -10.78 15.52
CA GLN A 297 2.89 -11.26 14.40
C GLN A 297 3.38 -12.67 14.72
N ILE A 298 3.42 -13.54 13.71
CA ILE A 298 4.04 -14.87 13.79
C ILE A 298 5.36 -14.89 13.02
N ASP A 299 6.21 -15.86 13.32
CA ASP A 299 7.47 -16.12 12.63
C ASP A 299 7.45 -17.50 11.96
N PRO A 300 7.75 -17.63 10.65
CA PRO A 300 7.91 -16.54 9.68
C PRO A 300 6.65 -15.69 9.54
N SER A 301 6.83 -14.38 9.33
CA SER A 301 5.68 -13.47 9.26
C SER A 301 4.81 -13.73 8.04
N LEU A 302 3.54 -13.35 8.13
CA LEU A 302 2.68 -13.24 6.97
C LEU A 302 3.17 -12.09 6.08
N SER A 303 2.61 -11.94 4.86
CA SER A 303 3.11 -10.92 3.96
C SER A 303 2.82 -9.51 4.46
N GLY A 304 3.84 -8.68 4.36
CA GLY A 304 3.77 -7.24 4.55
C GLY A 304 4.07 -6.49 3.26
N SER A 305 3.93 -5.20 3.30
CA SER A 305 4.32 -4.30 2.21
C SER A 305 4.85 -2.99 2.78
N LEU A 306 5.86 -2.45 2.13
CA LEU A 306 6.30 -1.08 2.35
C LEU A 306 5.72 -0.22 1.24
N GLN A 307 5.14 0.91 1.63
CA GLN A 307 4.78 1.95 0.67
C GLN A 307 5.98 2.87 0.49
N THR A 308 6.31 3.17 -0.75
CA THR A 308 7.53 3.85 -1.13
C THR A 308 7.26 5.06 -2.01
N LEU A 309 8.12 6.06 -1.92
CA LEU A 309 8.13 7.22 -2.80
C LEU A 309 9.33 7.16 -3.73
N THR A 310 9.13 7.51 -4.99
CA THR A 310 10.20 7.69 -5.99
C THR A 310 10.09 9.04 -6.66
N ILE A 311 11.19 9.52 -7.23
CA ILE A 311 11.28 10.75 -8.00
C ILE A 311 11.62 10.39 -9.44
N PRO A 312 10.68 10.44 -10.41
CA PRO A 312 10.98 10.22 -11.82
C PRO A 312 11.92 11.30 -12.36
N THR A 313 12.94 10.91 -13.19
CA THR A 313 13.91 11.87 -13.77
C THR A 313 13.28 12.85 -14.76
N PHE A 314 12.06 12.60 -15.18
CA PHE A 314 11.30 13.43 -16.13
C PHE A 314 10.25 14.33 -15.46
N GLY A 315 10.22 14.39 -14.12
CA GLY A 315 9.43 15.36 -13.36
C GLY A 315 9.92 16.79 -13.53
N SER A 316 9.17 17.75 -13.04
CA SER A 316 9.45 19.18 -13.16
C SER A 316 10.07 19.81 -11.91
N ASN A 317 9.97 19.15 -10.76
CA ASN A 317 10.34 19.73 -9.46
C ASN A 317 11.00 18.71 -8.50
N GLU A 318 12.25 18.34 -8.80
CA GLU A 318 13.02 17.38 -8.00
C GLU A 318 13.25 17.87 -6.55
N GLU A 319 13.60 19.13 -6.36
CA GLU A 319 13.89 19.66 -5.01
C GLU A 319 12.64 19.69 -4.13
N GLY A 320 11.49 20.04 -4.70
CA GLY A 320 10.22 19.99 -4.00
C GLY A 320 9.79 18.56 -3.69
N ALA A 321 10.09 17.59 -4.58
CA ALA A 321 9.85 16.17 -4.33
C ALA A 321 10.67 15.66 -3.13
N TYR A 322 11.95 16.03 -3.03
CA TYR A 322 12.78 15.75 -1.85
C TYR A 322 12.21 16.36 -0.57
N ALA A 323 11.73 17.60 -0.62
CA ALA A 323 11.13 18.26 0.52
C ALA A 323 9.89 17.52 1.03
N PHE A 324 9.01 17.08 0.10
CA PHE A 324 7.84 16.28 0.48
C PHE A 324 8.24 14.88 0.99
N MET A 325 9.21 14.23 0.37
CA MET A 325 9.73 12.94 0.81
C MET A 325 10.29 13.01 2.24
N ASN A 326 11.06 14.08 2.56
CA ASN A 326 11.55 14.31 3.91
C ASN A 326 10.43 14.57 4.91
N TYR A 327 9.42 15.35 4.53
CA TYR A 327 8.25 15.61 5.36
C TYR A 327 7.49 14.32 5.69
N MET A 328 7.32 13.41 4.73
CA MET A 328 6.62 12.13 4.95
C MET A 328 7.27 11.25 6.03
N LEU A 329 8.56 11.47 6.32
CA LEU A 329 9.32 10.82 7.38
C LEU A 329 9.44 11.69 8.66
N SER A 330 8.76 12.82 8.73
CA SER A 330 8.69 13.62 9.95
C SER A 330 7.74 12.96 10.97
N GLU A 331 7.99 13.20 12.26
CA GLU A 331 7.07 12.80 13.33
C GLU A 331 5.64 13.27 13.08
N GLN A 332 5.48 14.51 12.58
CA GLN A 332 4.18 15.11 12.25
C GLN A 332 3.41 14.30 11.19
N ALA A 333 4.04 13.95 10.06
CA ALA A 333 3.41 13.15 9.01
C ALA A 333 3.15 11.72 9.47
N GLN A 334 4.09 11.11 10.20
CA GLN A 334 3.94 9.76 10.74
C GLN A 334 2.82 9.69 11.78
N GLN A 335 2.64 10.73 12.61
CA GLN A 335 1.52 10.80 13.55
C GLN A 335 0.16 10.86 12.83
N ILE A 336 0.05 11.56 11.69
CA ILE A 336 -1.14 11.56 10.85
C ILE A 336 -1.41 10.15 10.30
N LEU A 337 -0.37 9.48 9.79
CA LEU A 337 -0.47 8.11 9.25
C LEU A 337 -0.94 7.12 10.32
N VAL A 338 -0.43 7.21 11.55
CA VAL A 338 -0.86 6.35 12.67
C VAL A 338 -2.31 6.65 13.03
N ASN A 339 -2.66 7.91 13.29
CA ASN A 339 -3.96 8.28 13.84
C ASN A 339 -5.12 8.02 12.86
N ASP A 340 -4.92 8.29 11.58
CA ASP A 340 -6.00 8.26 10.60
C ASP A 340 -6.04 6.98 9.77
N MET A 341 -4.95 6.19 9.76
CA MET A 341 -4.85 4.96 8.97
C MET A 341 -4.37 3.75 9.76
N ALA A 342 -3.89 3.93 10.99
CA ALA A 342 -3.18 2.88 11.76
C ALA A 342 -2.01 2.29 10.95
N ALA A 343 -1.34 3.10 10.13
CA ALA A 343 -0.18 2.68 9.37
C ALA A 343 0.98 2.37 10.32
N ILE A 344 1.81 1.39 9.95
CA ILE A 344 3.01 1.07 10.70
C ILE A 344 4.06 2.16 10.43
N PRO A 345 4.45 2.96 11.43
CA PRO A 345 5.46 3.98 11.25
C PRO A 345 6.84 3.34 11.01
N LEU A 346 7.66 3.98 10.20
CA LEU A 346 9.02 3.49 9.91
C LEU A 346 10.12 4.30 10.59
N ILE A 347 9.75 5.29 11.39
CA ILE A 347 10.67 6.10 12.21
C ILE A 347 10.65 5.63 13.67
N ASP A 348 11.59 6.10 14.47
CA ASP A 348 11.53 5.92 15.93
C ASP A 348 10.25 6.54 16.50
N THR A 349 9.44 5.72 17.16
CA THR A 349 8.14 6.11 17.71
C THR A 349 8.19 6.60 19.16
N SER A 350 9.38 6.73 19.76
CA SER A 350 9.55 7.04 21.17
C SER A 350 8.98 8.41 21.58
N SER A 351 8.89 9.36 20.64
CA SER A 351 8.30 10.69 20.84
C SER A 351 6.84 10.81 20.36
N MET A 352 6.32 9.79 19.68
CA MET A 352 4.97 9.81 19.10
C MET A 352 3.89 9.44 20.12
N ASP A 353 2.70 9.99 19.94
CA ASP A 353 1.51 9.54 20.70
C ASP A 353 0.95 8.26 20.05
N MET A 354 1.21 7.12 20.69
CA MET A 354 0.76 5.81 20.25
C MET A 354 -0.50 5.34 21.00
N THR A 355 -1.19 6.24 21.71
CA THR A 355 -2.40 5.88 22.47
C THR A 355 -3.47 5.25 21.57
N GLY A 356 -3.86 4.02 21.87
CA GLY A 356 -4.79 3.22 21.07
C GLY A 356 -4.16 2.43 19.93
N TYR A 357 -2.88 2.65 19.66
CA TYR A 357 -2.08 1.99 18.61
C TYR A 357 -0.80 1.33 19.15
N GLU A 358 -0.75 1.05 20.46
CA GLU A 358 0.42 0.45 21.13
C GLU A 358 0.80 -0.90 20.50
N ASP A 359 -0.18 -1.63 19.95
CA ASP A 359 0.06 -2.90 19.27
C ASP A 359 0.99 -2.76 18.04
N LEU A 360 1.04 -1.59 17.40
CA LEU A 360 1.96 -1.34 16.27
C LEU A 360 3.43 -1.39 16.69
N GLN A 361 3.74 -0.99 17.92
CA GLN A 361 5.11 -1.02 18.45
C GLN A 361 5.63 -2.45 18.68
N GLY A 362 4.71 -3.43 18.71
CA GLY A 362 5.05 -4.85 18.84
C GLY A 362 5.33 -5.55 17.50
N LEU A 363 5.24 -4.83 16.37
CA LEU A 363 5.47 -5.40 15.04
C LEU A 363 6.93 -5.17 14.62
N ASP A 364 7.58 -6.23 14.21
CA ASP A 364 8.94 -6.19 13.68
C ASP A 364 8.90 -6.02 12.15
N VAL A 365 9.13 -4.79 11.70
CA VAL A 365 9.13 -4.44 10.27
C VAL A 365 10.29 -5.07 9.50
N SER A 366 11.40 -5.41 10.17
CA SER A 366 12.54 -6.07 9.54
C SER A 366 12.25 -7.51 9.13
N ASN A 367 11.23 -8.12 9.76
CA ASN A 367 10.75 -9.48 9.46
C ASN A 367 9.58 -9.50 8.47
N PHE A 368 9.20 -8.38 7.87
CA PHE A 368 8.14 -8.40 6.88
C PHE A 368 8.55 -9.20 5.65
N ARG A 369 7.69 -10.14 5.28
CA ARG A 369 7.85 -10.92 4.04
C ARG A 369 7.12 -10.20 2.91
N ILE A 370 7.86 -9.66 1.97
CA ILE A 370 7.30 -9.00 0.79
C ILE A 370 7.22 -10.05 -0.31
N LEU A 371 6.01 -10.58 -0.53
CA LEU A 371 5.74 -11.52 -1.62
C LEU A 371 5.56 -10.72 -2.92
N SER A 372 6.49 -10.91 -3.86
CA SER A 372 6.43 -10.33 -5.21
C SER A 372 6.58 -11.45 -6.24
N ILE A 373 5.49 -12.20 -6.46
CA ILE A 373 5.44 -13.43 -7.28
C ILE A 373 4.76 -13.22 -8.64
N GLY A 374 4.37 -11.99 -8.95
CA GLY A 374 3.78 -11.63 -10.23
C GLY A 374 2.55 -12.48 -10.61
N ASP A 375 2.51 -12.96 -11.85
CA ASP A 375 1.38 -13.73 -12.38
C ASP A 375 1.18 -15.09 -11.70
N LEU A 376 2.19 -15.59 -10.97
CA LEU A 376 2.05 -16.82 -10.18
C LEU A 376 0.95 -16.71 -9.11
N GLY A 377 0.65 -15.48 -8.64
CA GLY A 377 -0.44 -15.24 -7.72
C GLY A 377 -1.80 -15.67 -8.27
N THR A 378 -2.06 -15.49 -9.57
CA THR A 378 -3.30 -15.95 -10.22
C THR A 378 -3.33 -17.47 -10.31
N GLN A 379 -2.25 -18.11 -10.76
CA GLN A 379 -2.13 -19.58 -10.83
C GLN A 379 -2.29 -20.23 -9.45
N PHE A 380 -1.74 -19.56 -8.40
CA PHE A 380 -1.90 -20.01 -7.01
C PHE A 380 -3.37 -20.04 -6.60
N ASN A 381 -4.11 -18.96 -6.86
CA ASN A 381 -5.51 -18.85 -6.48
C ASN A 381 -6.37 -19.89 -7.22
N GLU A 382 -6.13 -20.11 -8.52
CA GLU A 382 -6.81 -21.15 -9.29
C GLU A 382 -6.54 -22.55 -8.72
N ARG A 383 -5.29 -22.85 -8.33
CA ARG A 383 -4.95 -24.12 -7.70
C ARG A 383 -5.60 -24.26 -6.33
N TRP A 384 -5.61 -23.18 -5.53
CA TRP A 384 -6.27 -23.18 -4.22
C TRP A 384 -7.77 -23.45 -4.34
N ASP A 385 -8.47 -22.81 -5.27
CA ASP A 385 -9.89 -23.02 -5.54
C ASP A 385 -10.19 -24.50 -5.85
N ASN A 386 -9.34 -25.12 -6.67
CA ASN A 386 -9.50 -26.51 -7.09
C ASN A 386 -9.16 -27.52 -6.00
N GLU A 387 -8.14 -27.29 -5.18
CA GLU A 387 -7.61 -28.29 -4.25
C GLU A 387 -8.02 -28.07 -2.79
N ILE A 388 -8.36 -26.85 -2.40
CA ILE A 388 -8.73 -26.48 -1.02
C ILE A 388 -10.17 -25.97 -0.94
N GLY A 389 -10.50 -24.95 -1.74
CA GLY A 389 -11.81 -24.31 -1.73
C GLY A 389 -12.96 -25.26 -2.11
N SER A 390 -12.67 -26.25 -2.95
CA SER A 390 -13.63 -27.28 -3.40
C SER A 390 -13.81 -28.45 -2.43
N ILE A 391 -12.97 -28.60 -1.40
CA ILE A 391 -13.13 -29.64 -0.38
C ILE A 391 -14.27 -29.20 0.56
N GLY A 392 -15.46 -29.77 0.38
CA GLY A 392 -16.67 -29.44 1.13
C GLY A 392 -16.73 -30.01 2.55
#